data_5ee53449685688401b6a596a1a51a6bc
#
_entry.id   5ee53449685688401b6a596a1a51a6bc
#
_cell.length_a   1.000
_cell.length_b   1.000
_cell.length_c   1.000
_cell.angle_alpha   90.00
_cell.angle_beta   90.00
_cell.angle_gamma   90.00
#
_symmetry.space_group_name_H-M   'P 1'
#
loop_
_entity.id
_entity.type
_entity.pdbx_description
1 polymer ?
#
loop_
_entity_poly.entity_id
_entity_poly.type
_entity_poly.pdbx_seq_one_letter_code
_entity_poly.pdbx_strand_id
1 'polypeptide(L)'
;MSAITVSPKQRRLGLYFNLLPDDANVRGEESVRFLRLLKAHIGPRMTVVWDRSMTHDRSRVVREFLAANPGITTEKFPGYAPELNPDEGVWTYAKYGRMPNFAPRDTGHLRRKLSYELRRLKGRPDLLASFIEHSELPLAM
;
A
#
# COMPACT_ATOMS: atom_id res chain seq x y z
N MET A 1 -6.48 1.09 -0.75
CA MET A 1 -5.03 1.37 -0.95
C MET A 1 -4.25 0.90 0.25
N SER A 2 -3.08 0.33 0.03
CA SER A 2 -2.19 -0.10 1.10
C SER A 2 -0.73 0.11 0.73
N ALA A 3 0.13 0.12 1.74
CA ALA A 3 1.56 0.22 1.55
C ALA A 3 2.29 -0.50 2.67
N ILE A 4 3.24 -1.35 2.32
CA ILE A 4 4.22 -1.87 3.26
C ILE A 4 5.31 -0.82 3.40
N THR A 5 5.64 -0.47 4.62
CA THR A 5 6.67 0.52 4.91
C THR A 5 7.90 -0.16 5.52
N VAL A 6 9.06 0.30 5.11
CA VAL A 6 10.34 -0.20 5.61
C VAL A 6 11.14 0.98 6.14
N SER A 7 11.55 0.90 7.41
CA SER A 7 12.48 1.85 7.98
C SER A 7 13.88 1.23 7.97
N PRO A 8 14.79 1.66 7.07
CA PRO A 8 16.12 1.04 6.95
C PRO A 8 16.96 1.18 8.22
N LYS A 9 16.85 2.31 8.88
CA LYS A 9 17.62 2.60 10.10
C LYS A 9 17.15 1.78 11.30
N GLN A 10 15.84 1.61 11.44
CA GLN A 10 15.24 0.92 12.59
C GLN A 10 14.89 -0.52 12.28
N ARG A 11 15.04 -0.96 11.04
CA ARG A 11 14.66 -2.29 10.55
C ARG A 11 13.22 -2.66 10.94
N ARG A 12 12.34 -1.66 10.92
CA ARG A 12 10.93 -1.84 11.26
C ARG A 12 10.09 -1.88 9.99
N LEU A 13 9.15 -2.81 10.00
CA LEU A 13 8.15 -2.95 8.96
C LEU A 13 6.81 -2.47 9.49
N GLY A 14 6.06 -1.81 8.64
CA GLY A 14 4.72 -1.37 8.95
C GLY A 14 3.79 -1.59 7.77
N LEU A 15 2.51 -1.48 8.04
CA LEU A 15 1.47 -1.55 7.03
C LEU A 15 0.52 -0.37 7.27
N TYR A 16 0.29 0.40 6.22
CA TYR A 16 -0.72 1.46 6.21
C TYR A 16 -1.75 1.12 5.15
N PHE A 17 -3.01 1.36 5.44
CA PHE A 17 -4.07 1.11 4.49
C PHE A 17 -5.20 2.11 4.64
N ASN A 18 -5.93 2.31 3.56
CA ASN A 18 -7.15 3.11 3.52
C ASN A 18 -8.14 2.40 2.61
N LEU A 19 -9.31 2.08 3.17
CA LEU A 19 -10.40 1.49 2.39
C LEU A 19 -11.24 2.62 1.82
N LEU A 20 -11.38 2.63 0.50
CA LEU A 20 -12.17 3.63 -0.18
C LEU A 20 -13.67 3.39 0.06
N PRO A 21 -14.52 4.45 0.01
CA PRO A 21 -15.97 4.27 0.01
C PRO A 21 -16.42 3.36 -1.13
N ASP A 22 -17.62 2.78 -0.98
CA ASP A 22 -18.28 2.03 -2.03
C ASP A 22 -18.27 2.85 -3.32
N ASP A 23 -18.30 2.44 -4.44
CA ASP A 23 -18.32 3.20 -5.71
C ASP A 23 -17.13 4.14 -5.96
N ALA A 24 -16.16 4.20 -5.05
CA ALA A 24 -14.99 5.03 -5.24
C ALA A 24 -13.91 4.26 -6.00
N ASN A 25 -13.40 4.89 -7.05
CA ASN A 25 -12.22 4.42 -7.76
C ASN A 25 -10.98 5.14 -7.22
N VAL A 26 -9.83 4.51 -7.32
CA VAL A 26 -8.57 5.16 -6.97
C VAL A 26 -8.27 6.22 -8.03
N ARG A 27 -8.34 7.47 -7.63
CA ARG A 27 -8.02 8.64 -8.46
C ARG A 27 -6.83 9.38 -7.88
N GLY A 28 -6.42 10.44 -8.55
CA GLY A 28 -5.31 11.27 -8.08
C GLY A 28 -5.52 11.82 -6.67
N GLU A 29 -6.74 12.24 -6.36
CA GLU A 29 -7.10 12.78 -5.06
C GLU A 29 -6.95 11.74 -3.94
N GLU A 30 -7.36 10.51 -4.18
CA GLU A 30 -7.20 9.41 -3.22
C GLU A 30 -5.73 9.06 -3.03
N SER A 31 -4.96 9.08 -4.10
CA SER A 31 -3.50 8.88 -4.03
C SER A 31 -2.84 9.96 -3.17
N VAL A 32 -3.21 11.21 -3.36
CA VAL A 32 -2.68 12.34 -2.57
C VAL A 32 -3.07 12.20 -1.09
N ARG A 33 -4.31 11.84 -0.79
CA ARG A 33 -4.75 11.61 0.59
C ARG A 33 -3.93 10.51 1.25
N PHE A 34 -3.67 9.44 0.54
CA PHE A 34 -2.87 8.34 1.04
C PHE A 34 -1.41 8.76 1.28
N LEU A 35 -0.83 9.50 0.35
CA LEU A 35 0.53 10.05 0.52
C LEU A 35 0.62 11.01 1.71
N ARG A 36 -0.40 11.82 1.94
CA ARG A 36 -0.46 12.69 3.14
C ARG A 36 -0.53 11.87 4.41
N LEU A 37 -1.29 10.78 4.42
CA LEU A 37 -1.36 9.87 5.56
C LEU A 37 0.02 9.27 5.84
N LEU A 38 0.70 8.80 4.82
CA LEU A 38 2.04 8.24 4.96
C LEU A 38 3.02 9.30 5.47
N LYS A 39 2.98 10.50 4.90
CA LYS A 39 3.83 11.61 5.34
C LYS A 39 3.61 11.95 6.82
N ALA A 40 2.36 11.97 7.28
CA ALA A 40 2.03 12.27 8.67
C ALA A 40 2.58 11.24 9.65
N HIS A 41 2.67 9.97 9.24
CA HIS A 41 3.12 8.88 10.11
C HIS A 41 4.60 8.53 9.96
N ILE A 42 5.15 8.68 8.75
CA ILE A 42 6.53 8.29 8.45
C ILE A 42 7.47 9.50 8.55
N GLY A 43 6.99 10.66 8.13
CA GLY A 43 7.77 11.89 8.06
C GLY A 43 7.89 12.42 6.64
N PRO A 44 8.54 13.59 6.46
CA PRO A 44 8.58 14.29 5.18
C PRO A 44 9.54 13.68 4.16
N ARG A 45 10.36 12.72 4.58
CA ARG A 45 11.34 12.08 3.69
C ARG A 45 10.99 10.61 3.54
N MET A 46 10.61 10.22 2.32
CA MET A 46 10.34 8.83 1.99
C MET A 46 10.53 8.58 0.50
N THR A 47 10.82 7.35 0.15
CA THR A 47 10.80 6.88 -1.22
C THR A 47 9.57 6.00 -1.39
N VAL A 48 8.73 6.35 -2.35
CA VAL A 48 7.52 5.58 -2.69
C VAL A 48 7.79 4.79 -3.96
N VAL A 49 7.69 3.47 -3.84
CA VAL A 49 7.77 2.59 -5.00
C VAL A 49 6.36 2.12 -5.33
N TRP A 50 5.89 2.42 -6.51
CA TRP A 50 4.52 2.13 -6.90
C TRP A 50 4.41 1.66 -8.35
N ASP A 51 3.25 1.17 -8.72
CA ASP A 51 3.00 0.70 -10.07
C ASP A 51 2.89 1.86 -11.07
N ARG A 52 2.80 1.53 -12.35
CA ARG A 52 2.67 2.51 -13.43
C ARG A 52 1.21 2.91 -13.70
N SER A 53 0.41 2.99 -12.66
CA SER A 53 -0.97 3.43 -12.79
C SER A 53 -1.04 4.88 -13.29
N MET A 54 -1.99 5.14 -14.18
CA MET A 54 -2.24 6.50 -14.66
C MET A 54 -2.61 7.46 -13.54
N THR A 55 -3.23 6.97 -12.49
CA THR A 55 -3.61 7.77 -11.32
C THR A 55 -2.40 8.27 -10.54
N HIS A 56 -1.29 7.54 -10.60
CA HIS A 56 -0.06 7.94 -9.90
C HIS A 56 0.78 8.87 -10.77
N ASP A 57 0.97 8.53 -12.05
CA ASP A 57 1.90 9.20 -12.95
C ASP A 57 1.37 10.44 -13.62
N ARG A 58 0.17 10.32 -14.16
CA ARG A 58 -0.40 11.29 -15.09
C ARG A 58 -1.38 12.23 -14.41
N SER A 59 -1.68 12.01 -13.14
CA SER A 59 -2.57 12.88 -12.40
C SER A 59 -1.89 14.22 -12.11
N ARG A 60 -2.54 15.29 -12.52
CA ARG A 60 -2.09 16.65 -12.22
C ARG A 60 -2.00 16.88 -10.70
N VAL A 61 -2.99 16.40 -9.95
CA VAL A 61 -3.07 16.56 -8.50
C VAL A 61 -1.88 15.88 -7.82
N VAL A 62 -1.52 14.68 -8.28
CA VAL A 62 -0.35 13.95 -7.75
C VAL A 62 0.94 14.70 -8.08
N ARG A 63 1.09 15.16 -9.32
CA ARG A 63 2.29 15.92 -9.71
C ARG A 63 2.46 17.20 -8.91
N GLU A 64 1.37 17.94 -8.69
CA GLU A 64 1.40 19.17 -7.88
C GLU A 64 1.75 18.88 -6.43
N PHE A 65 1.19 17.81 -5.86
CA PHE A 65 1.53 17.39 -4.50
C PHE A 65 3.01 17.02 -4.37
N LEU A 66 3.54 16.24 -5.30
CA LEU A 66 4.95 15.83 -5.27
C LEU A 66 5.89 17.03 -5.46
N ALA A 67 5.52 17.98 -6.32
CA ALA A 67 6.29 19.21 -6.50
C ALA A 67 6.34 20.03 -5.20
N ALA A 68 5.26 20.06 -4.44
CA ALA A 68 5.19 20.76 -3.15
C ALA A 68 5.85 19.98 -2.00
N ASN A 69 6.21 18.71 -2.20
CA ASN A 69 6.80 17.86 -1.18
C ASN A 69 8.09 17.19 -1.70
N PRO A 70 9.17 17.96 -1.88
CA PRO A 70 10.40 17.45 -2.51
C PRO A 70 11.13 16.36 -1.71
N GLY A 71 10.79 16.19 -0.44
CA GLY A 71 11.31 15.08 0.38
C GLY A 71 10.72 13.72 0.03
N ILE A 72 9.64 13.69 -0.76
CA ILE A 72 9.03 12.46 -1.24
C ILE A 72 9.58 12.19 -2.65
N THR A 73 10.35 11.11 -2.79
CA THR A 73 10.82 10.63 -4.09
C THR A 73 9.98 9.45 -4.52
N THR A 74 9.81 9.28 -5.81
CA THR A 74 9.00 8.18 -6.36
C THR A 74 9.81 7.36 -7.35
N GLU A 75 9.61 6.04 -7.28
CA GLU A 75 10.13 5.09 -8.21
C GLU A 75 9.00 4.20 -8.72
N LYS A 76 9.12 3.69 -9.91
CA LYS A 76 8.08 2.87 -10.53
C LYS A 76 8.54 1.44 -10.69
N PHE A 77 7.65 0.51 -10.39
CA PHE A 77 7.88 -0.86 -10.81
C PHE A 77 7.89 -0.95 -12.34
N PRO A 78 8.65 -1.90 -12.91
CA PRO A 78 8.53 -2.20 -14.33
C PRO A 78 7.09 -2.56 -14.71
N GLY A 79 6.71 -2.29 -15.95
CA GLY A 79 5.40 -2.67 -16.43
C GLY A 79 5.21 -4.20 -16.37
N TYR A 80 4.00 -4.62 -16.03
CA TYR A 80 3.62 -6.05 -15.96
C TYR A 80 4.50 -6.89 -15.03
N ALA A 81 4.90 -6.33 -13.89
CA ALA A 81 5.75 -7.00 -12.91
C ALA A 81 5.12 -6.98 -11.50
N PRO A 82 3.91 -7.55 -11.33
CA PRO A 82 3.26 -7.58 -10.00
C PRO A 82 4.06 -8.39 -8.97
N GLU A 83 4.88 -9.33 -9.40
CA GLU A 83 5.75 -10.12 -8.53
C GLU A 83 6.80 -9.30 -7.81
N LEU A 84 7.10 -8.11 -8.30
CA LEU A 84 8.03 -7.18 -7.65
C LEU A 84 7.36 -6.36 -6.54
N ASN A 85 6.03 -6.36 -6.47
CA ASN A 85 5.29 -5.56 -5.51
C ASN A 85 4.88 -6.40 -4.28
N PRO A 86 5.58 -6.26 -3.14
CA PRO A 86 5.24 -7.03 -1.95
C PRO A 86 3.85 -6.74 -1.39
N ASP A 87 3.27 -5.59 -1.71
CA ASP A 87 1.90 -5.24 -1.28
C ASP A 87 0.85 -6.17 -1.91
N GLU A 88 1.15 -6.79 -3.04
CA GLU A 88 0.30 -7.85 -3.61
C GLU A 88 0.16 -9.03 -2.64
N GLY A 89 1.18 -9.33 -1.86
CA GLY A 89 1.14 -10.35 -0.83
C GLY A 89 0.13 -10.06 0.27
N VAL A 90 -0.04 -8.79 0.64
CA VAL A 90 -1.03 -8.35 1.62
C VAL A 90 -2.45 -8.71 1.16
N TRP A 91 -2.78 -8.38 -0.07
CA TRP A 91 -4.11 -8.64 -0.62
C TRP A 91 -4.35 -10.11 -0.89
N THR A 92 -3.35 -10.83 -1.37
CA THR A 92 -3.42 -12.28 -1.57
C THR A 92 -3.66 -13.00 -0.24
N TYR A 93 -2.92 -12.62 0.78
CA TYR A 93 -3.09 -13.17 2.12
C TYR A 93 -4.50 -12.90 2.68
N ALA A 94 -4.96 -11.65 2.56
CA ALA A 94 -6.28 -11.27 3.07
C ALA A 94 -7.41 -12.01 2.34
N LYS A 95 -7.35 -12.08 1.00
CA LYS A 95 -8.40 -12.68 0.18
C LYS A 95 -8.39 -14.20 0.24
N TYR A 96 -7.24 -14.82 0.07
CA TYR A 96 -7.15 -16.28 -0.12
C TYR A 96 -6.72 -17.02 1.15
N GLY A 97 -5.99 -16.38 2.03
CA GLY A 97 -5.54 -16.99 3.28
C GLY A 97 -6.52 -16.82 4.43
N ARG A 98 -7.23 -15.69 4.50
CA ARG A 98 -8.07 -15.35 5.64
C ARG A 98 -9.57 -15.28 5.34
N MET A 99 -9.94 -15.14 4.05
CA MET A 99 -11.33 -15.01 3.65
C MET A 99 -11.71 -15.91 2.47
N PRO A 100 -11.18 -17.15 2.36
CA PRO A 100 -11.40 -17.95 1.15
C PRO A 100 -12.86 -18.31 0.90
N ASN A 101 -13.68 -18.44 1.95
CA ASN A 101 -15.09 -18.80 1.86
C ASN A 101 -15.99 -17.72 2.47
N PHE A 102 -15.49 -16.52 2.59
CA PHE A 102 -16.26 -15.43 3.20
C PHE A 102 -17.28 -14.88 2.21
N ALA A 103 -18.55 -14.96 2.59
CA ALA A 103 -19.66 -14.41 1.82
C ALA A 103 -20.20 -13.17 2.55
N PRO A 104 -19.84 -11.95 2.13
CA PRO A 104 -20.32 -10.76 2.79
C PRO A 104 -21.82 -10.53 2.51
N ARG A 105 -22.54 -10.04 3.53
CA ARG A 105 -23.96 -9.67 3.40
C ARG A 105 -24.14 -8.39 2.59
N ASP A 106 -23.18 -7.49 2.70
CA ASP A 106 -23.15 -6.20 2.04
C ASP A 106 -21.71 -5.66 2.01
N THR A 107 -21.50 -4.53 1.37
CA THR A 107 -20.18 -3.88 1.28
C THR A 107 -19.66 -3.43 2.64
N GLY A 108 -20.53 -2.99 3.53
CA GLY A 108 -20.15 -2.64 4.90
C GLY A 108 -19.61 -3.83 5.69
N HIS A 109 -20.21 -5.00 5.53
CA HIS A 109 -19.75 -6.24 6.13
C HIS A 109 -18.37 -6.65 5.60
N LEU A 110 -18.19 -6.61 4.27
CA LEU A 110 -16.90 -6.87 3.63
C LEU A 110 -15.83 -5.91 4.15
N ARG A 111 -16.15 -4.65 4.23
CA ARG A 111 -15.25 -3.60 4.68
C ARG A 111 -14.77 -3.81 6.13
N ARG A 112 -15.68 -4.16 7.02
CA ARG A 112 -15.33 -4.47 8.42
C ARG A 112 -14.41 -5.69 8.51
N LYS A 113 -14.67 -6.72 7.72
CA LYS A 113 -13.86 -7.93 7.70
C LYS A 113 -12.47 -7.65 7.14
N LEU A 114 -12.37 -6.93 6.02
CA LEU A 114 -11.09 -6.51 5.46
C LEU A 114 -10.28 -5.64 6.44
N SER A 115 -10.94 -4.66 7.06
CA SER A 115 -10.30 -3.79 8.03
C SER A 115 -9.75 -4.59 9.21
N TYR A 116 -10.51 -5.56 9.70
CA TYR A 116 -10.08 -6.45 10.77
C TYR A 116 -8.84 -7.26 10.38
N GLU A 117 -8.86 -7.89 9.21
CA GLU A 117 -7.74 -8.71 8.75
C GLU A 117 -6.48 -7.87 8.47
N LEU A 118 -6.64 -6.69 7.89
CA LEU A 118 -5.51 -5.78 7.64
C LEU A 118 -4.91 -5.25 8.94
N ARG A 119 -5.73 -4.95 9.96
CA ARG A 119 -5.23 -4.54 11.27
C ARG A 119 -4.45 -5.67 11.96
N ARG A 120 -4.93 -6.90 11.85
CA ARG A 120 -4.20 -8.06 12.37
C ARG A 120 -2.85 -8.21 11.67
N LEU A 121 -2.85 -8.06 10.35
CA LEU A 121 -1.64 -8.16 9.55
C LEU A 121 -0.64 -7.05 9.90
N LYS A 122 -1.14 -5.87 10.21
CA LYS A 122 -0.30 -4.74 10.67
C LYS A 122 0.51 -5.10 11.92
N GLY A 123 -0.02 -5.95 12.80
CA GLY A 123 0.66 -6.44 13.98
C GLY A 123 1.55 -7.67 13.74
N ARG A 124 1.78 -8.06 12.48
CA ARG A 124 2.57 -9.24 12.13
C ARG A 124 3.74 -8.87 11.21
N PRO A 125 4.79 -8.22 11.76
CA PRO A 125 5.95 -7.85 10.96
C PRO A 125 6.67 -9.03 10.32
N ASP A 126 6.57 -10.23 10.92
CA ASP A 126 7.07 -11.47 10.35
C ASP A 126 6.41 -11.81 9.00
N LEU A 127 5.10 -11.62 8.89
CA LEU A 127 4.38 -11.84 7.64
C LEU A 127 4.72 -10.76 6.62
N LEU A 128 4.81 -9.50 7.05
CA LEU A 128 5.22 -8.41 6.16
C LEU A 128 6.62 -8.65 5.59
N ALA A 129 7.54 -9.12 6.42
CA ALA A 129 8.88 -9.50 5.98
C ALA A 129 8.83 -10.62 4.94
N SER A 130 7.99 -11.64 5.17
CA SER A 130 7.85 -12.74 4.21
C SER A 130 7.32 -12.26 2.86
N PHE A 131 6.43 -11.28 2.82
CA PHE A 131 5.94 -10.72 1.56
C PHE A 131 7.06 -10.02 0.78
N ILE A 132 7.95 -9.32 1.48
CA ILE A 132 9.11 -8.70 0.86
C ILE A 132 10.07 -9.77 0.34
N GLU A 133 10.35 -10.79 1.14
CA GLU A 133 11.24 -11.89 0.74
C GLU A 133 10.71 -12.69 -0.46
N HIS A 134 9.40 -12.90 -0.52
CA HIS A 134 8.78 -13.61 -1.65
C HIS A 134 8.59 -12.73 -2.89
N SER A 135 8.64 -11.42 -2.73
CA SER A 135 8.70 -10.54 -3.89
C SER A 135 10.11 -10.59 -4.48
N GLU A 136 10.22 -10.31 -5.77
CA GLU A 136 11.53 -10.25 -6.42
C GLU A 136 12.17 -8.86 -6.28
N LEU A 137 11.62 -8.02 -5.41
CA LEU A 137 12.15 -6.68 -5.17
C LEU A 137 13.49 -6.77 -4.43
N PRO A 138 14.57 -6.22 -5.00
CA PRO A 138 15.91 -6.35 -4.42
C PRO A 138 16.11 -5.37 -3.26
N LEU A 139 15.38 -5.58 -2.17
CA LEU A 139 15.57 -4.82 -0.94
C LEU A 139 16.47 -5.61 0.01
N ALA A 140 17.59 -5.02 0.35
CA ALA A 140 18.45 -5.53 1.41
C ALA A 140 17.80 -5.18 2.77
N MET A 141 17.35 -6.19 3.44
CA MET A 141 16.73 -6.06 4.77
C MET A 141 17.71 -6.36 5.88
#